data_f169165b6548c11c774df747cd72894c
#
_entry.id   f169165b6548c11c774df747cd72894c
#
_cell.length_a   1.000
_cell.length_b   1.000
_cell.length_c   1.000
_cell.angle_alpha   90.00
_cell.angle_beta   90.00
_cell.angle_gamma   90.00
#
_symmetry.space_group_name_H-M   'P 1'
#
loop_
_entity.id
_entity.type
_entity.pdbx_description
1 polymer ?
#
loop_
_entity_poly.entity_id
_entity_poly.type
_entity_poly.pdbx_seq_one_letter_code
_entity_poly.pdbx_strand_id
1 'polypeptide(L)'
;MRALVVEMIERVKPLGRCEFVADFAVQMPVDLFLRFVELPAEDRPLVRGWIETIARNPDREAQIAAHAASYEYLSAVLAERRKRPGEDIFSRIVKAEGEGKICPVDSVSMGLNILFGGIETVTSALSFIVRFLAENPAHRRELAQNPALMRDAVEEFMRRFGILNLGRTAAADFDFHGVQIRKGDRMLLPIHLYGLDESKFDRPMDVDFHREHFRHINFGSGPHRCLGSNLARPELRVFLEEWIARIPEFSIAPGDAPKGHSGAAMAITYLPLIWAA
;
A
#
# COMPACT_ATOMS: atom_id res chain seq x y z
N MET A 1 2.70 15.04 6.04
CA MET A 1 1.64 14.04 5.83
C MET A 1 0.24 14.63 6.04
N ARG A 2 -0.23 14.95 7.26
CA ARG A 2 -1.62 15.42 7.53
C ARG A 2 -2.05 16.61 6.65
N ALA A 3 -1.25 17.65 6.54
CA ALA A 3 -1.56 18.80 5.70
C ALA A 3 -1.80 18.43 4.22
N LEU A 4 -1.03 17.50 3.67
CA LEU A 4 -1.23 17.00 2.31
C LEU A 4 -2.56 16.25 2.17
N VAL A 5 -2.86 15.35 3.10
CA VAL A 5 -4.12 14.59 3.09
C VAL A 5 -5.32 15.54 3.16
N VAL A 6 -5.27 16.54 4.06
CA VAL A 6 -6.30 17.59 4.16
C VAL A 6 -6.47 18.35 2.85
N GLU A 7 -5.38 18.83 2.27
CA GLU A 7 -5.41 19.55 0.98
C GLU A 7 -6.08 18.71 -0.11
N MET A 8 -5.75 17.42 -0.18
CA MET A 8 -6.35 16.52 -1.18
C MET A 8 -7.83 16.28 -0.93
N ILE A 9 -8.26 16.12 0.32
CA ILE A 9 -9.68 15.95 0.66
C ILE A 9 -10.48 17.22 0.33
N GLU A 10 -9.96 18.41 0.69
CA GLU A 10 -10.63 19.67 0.42
C GLU A 10 -10.80 19.96 -1.09
N ARG A 11 -9.96 19.36 -1.95
CA ARG A 11 -10.15 19.44 -3.41
C ARG A 11 -11.33 18.61 -3.91
N VAL A 12 -11.52 17.40 -3.37
CA VAL A 12 -12.58 16.50 -3.85
C VAL A 12 -13.89 16.73 -3.14
N LYS A 13 -13.88 17.19 -1.89
CA LYS A 13 -15.07 17.37 -1.05
C LYS A 13 -16.18 18.19 -1.72
N PRO A 14 -15.91 19.38 -2.33
CA PRO A 14 -16.96 20.21 -2.95
C PRO A 14 -17.60 19.56 -4.18
N LEU A 15 -16.98 18.54 -4.75
CA LEU A 15 -17.48 17.85 -5.94
C LEU A 15 -18.64 16.90 -5.64
N GLY A 16 -18.87 16.54 -4.37
CA GLY A 16 -19.89 15.58 -3.96
C GLY A 16 -19.69 14.17 -4.49
N ARG A 17 -18.60 13.92 -5.20
CA ARG A 17 -18.24 12.63 -5.80
C ARG A 17 -16.77 12.57 -6.20
N CYS A 18 -16.22 11.35 -6.30
CA CYS A 18 -14.93 11.12 -6.94
C CYS A 18 -14.81 9.65 -7.44
N GLU A 19 -13.88 9.41 -8.34
CA GLU A 19 -13.33 8.09 -8.56
C GLU A 19 -12.16 7.92 -7.56
N PHE A 20 -12.44 7.29 -6.43
CA PHE A 20 -11.55 7.31 -5.28
C PHE A 20 -10.13 6.80 -5.59
N VAL A 21 -9.99 5.79 -6.45
CA VAL A 21 -8.67 5.21 -6.76
C VAL A 21 -7.81 6.21 -7.53
N ALA A 22 -8.32 6.75 -8.65
CA ALA A 22 -7.55 7.65 -9.50
C ALA A 22 -7.42 9.06 -8.92
N ASP A 23 -8.50 9.57 -8.29
CA ASP A 23 -8.54 10.94 -7.79
C ASP A 23 -7.86 11.12 -6.44
N PHE A 24 -7.73 10.04 -5.64
CA PHE A 24 -7.20 10.11 -4.29
C PHE A 24 -6.19 9.00 -3.94
N ALA A 25 -6.58 7.72 -3.99
CA ALA A 25 -5.82 6.64 -3.37
C ALA A 25 -4.44 6.41 -4.01
N VAL A 26 -4.29 6.63 -5.32
CA VAL A 26 -2.98 6.59 -6.01
C VAL A 26 -2.18 7.86 -5.76
N GLN A 27 -2.85 9.02 -5.72
CA GLN A 27 -2.21 10.32 -5.61
C GLN A 27 -1.48 10.49 -4.26
N MET A 28 -2.15 10.09 -3.18
CA MET A 28 -1.64 10.32 -1.82
C MET A 28 -0.30 9.64 -1.56
N PRO A 29 -0.11 8.34 -1.80
CA PRO A 29 1.17 7.69 -1.58
C PRO A 29 2.28 8.20 -2.50
N VAL A 30 1.96 8.56 -3.76
CA VAL A 30 2.93 9.15 -4.69
C VAL A 30 3.45 10.48 -4.15
N ASP A 31 2.56 11.37 -3.72
CA ASP A 31 2.95 12.68 -3.19
C ASP A 31 3.73 12.55 -1.87
N LEU A 32 3.35 11.61 -1.02
CA LEU A 32 4.08 11.31 0.21
C LEU A 32 5.47 10.72 -0.09
N PHE A 33 5.56 9.80 -1.06
CA PHE A 33 6.83 9.22 -1.49
C PHE A 33 7.78 10.32 -1.98
N LEU A 34 7.36 11.15 -2.95
CA LEU A 34 8.21 12.22 -3.49
C LEU A 34 8.74 13.14 -2.40
N ARG A 35 7.89 13.53 -1.44
CA ARG A 35 8.30 14.35 -0.30
C ARG A 35 9.25 13.62 0.66
N PHE A 36 9.02 12.31 0.87
CA PHE A 36 9.84 11.50 1.78
C PHE A 36 11.26 11.26 1.26
N VAL A 37 11.40 11.16 -0.06
CA VAL A 37 12.70 10.96 -0.72
C VAL A 37 13.29 12.25 -1.30
N GLU A 38 12.68 13.39 -1.02
CA GLU A 38 13.10 14.72 -1.48
C GLU A 38 13.30 14.78 -3.01
N LEU A 39 12.34 14.22 -3.74
CA LEU A 39 12.26 14.30 -5.21
C LEU A 39 11.33 15.43 -5.63
N PRO A 40 11.56 16.02 -6.83
CA PRO A 40 10.72 17.09 -7.37
C PRO A 40 9.25 16.67 -7.53
N ALA A 41 8.31 17.56 -7.20
CA ALA A 41 6.88 17.30 -7.39
C ALA A 41 6.51 17.17 -8.88
N GLU A 42 7.31 17.72 -9.76
CA GLU A 42 7.21 17.64 -11.21
C GLU A 42 7.35 16.20 -11.72
N ASP A 43 8.04 15.33 -10.98
CA ASP A 43 8.23 13.91 -11.32
C ASP A 43 6.99 13.05 -11.02
N ARG A 44 5.95 13.61 -10.38
CA ARG A 44 4.70 12.90 -10.07
C ARG A 44 4.09 12.17 -11.26
N PRO A 45 3.90 12.77 -12.46
CA PRO A 45 3.32 12.07 -13.60
C PRO A 45 4.18 10.88 -14.05
N LEU A 46 5.50 11.03 -13.97
CA LEU A 46 6.46 10.00 -14.35
C LEU A 46 6.38 8.80 -13.39
N VAL A 47 6.49 9.04 -12.09
CA VAL A 47 6.41 8.01 -11.05
C VAL A 47 5.06 7.29 -11.10
N ARG A 48 3.96 8.04 -11.22
CA ARG A 48 2.61 7.49 -11.37
C ARG A 48 2.50 6.61 -12.62
N GLY A 49 3.04 7.07 -13.76
CA GLY A 49 3.00 6.32 -15.01
C GLY A 49 3.70 4.96 -14.91
N TRP A 50 4.85 4.87 -14.24
CA TRP A 50 5.51 3.59 -14.01
C TRP A 50 4.67 2.66 -13.15
N ILE A 51 4.10 3.16 -12.06
CA ILE A 51 3.30 2.35 -11.14
C ILE A 51 2.05 1.81 -11.83
N GLU A 52 1.33 2.67 -12.55
CA GLU A 52 0.15 2.25 -13.31
C GLU A 52 0.50 1.21 -14.38
N THR A 53 1.61 1.41 -15.09
CA THR A 53 2.05 0.47 -16.12
C THR A 53 2.46 -0.87 -15.54
N ILE A 54 3.28 -0.87 -14.49
CA ILE A 54 3.80 -2.10 -13.90
C ILE A 54 2.70 -2.89 -13.17
N ALA A 55 1.79 -2.20 -12.48
CA ALA A 55 0.76 -2.85 -11.69
C ALA A 55 -0.47 -3.29 -12.51
N ARG A 56 -0.79 -2.59 -13.61
CA ARG A 56 -2.12 -2.69 -14.24
C ARG A 56 -2.09 -2.92 -15.75
N ASN A 57 -1.00 -2.61 -16.45
CA ASN A 57 -0.94 -2.83 -17.88
C ASN A 57 -0.70 -4.32 -18.15
N PRO A 58 -1.53 -5.00 -18.96
CA PRO A 58 -1.33 -6.40 -19.33
C PRO A 58 -0.16 -6.62 -20.30
N ASP A 59 0.32 -5.55 -20.94
CA ASP A 59 1.44 -5.60 -21.87
C ASP A 59 2.76 -5.76 -21.11
N ARG A 60 3.37 -6.94 -21.26
CA ARG A 60 4.64 -7.27 -20.62
C ARG A 60 5.82 -6.44 -21.13
N GLU A 61 5.83 -6.05 -22.39
CA GLU A 61 6.90 -5.21 -22.94
C GLU A 61 6.84 -3.81 -22.33
N ALA A 62 5.64 -3.24 -22.21
CA ALA A 62 5.44 -1.98 -21.52
C ALA A 62 5.86 -2.05 -20.04
N GLN A 63 5.56 -3.14 -19.33
CA GLN A 63 6.02 -3.34 -17.95
C GLN A 63 7.55 -3.38 -17.86
N ILE A 64 8.21 -4.12 -18.76
CA ILE A 64 9.68 -4.20 -18.79
C ILE A 64 10.29 -2.81 -19.06
N ALA A 65 9.73 -2.06 -20.01
CA ALA A 65 10.18 -0.71 -20.32
C ALA A 65 10.02 0.24 -19.12
N ALA A 66 8.90 0.17 -18.42
CA ALA A 66 8.65 0.97 -17.22
C ALA A 66 9.61 0.61 -16.07
N HIS A 67 9.92 -0.68 -15.88
CA HIS A 67 10.95 -1.10 -14.92
C HIS A 67 12.33 -0.59 -15.30
N ALA A 68 12.73 -0.68 -16.56
CA ALA A 68 14.02 -0.17 -17.04
C ALA A 68 14.13 1.35 -16.81
N ALA A 69 13.10 2.11 -17.19
CA ALA A 69 13.07 3.56 -17.02
C ALA A 69 13.15 3.96 -15.54
N SER A 70 12.41 3.27 -14.66
CA SER A 70 12.48 3.52 -13.20
C SER A 70 13.85 3.18 -12.60
N TYR A 71 14.51 2.12 -13.10
CA TYR A 71 15.87 1.76 -12.71
C TYR A 71 16.88 2.84 -13.11
N GLU A 72 16.81 3.32 -14.35
CA GLU A 72 17.68 4.40 -14.87
C GLU A 72 17.50 5.69 -14.07
N TYR A 73 16.25 6.08 -13.81
CA TYR A 73 15.91 7.25 -13.03
C TYR A 73 16.49 7.17 -11.61
N LEU A 74 16.25 6.07 -10.89
CA LEU A 74 16.79 5.90 -9.55
C LEU A 74 18.30 5.78 -9.51
N SER A 75 18.91 5.20 -10.54
CA SER A 75 20.36 5.18 -10.69
C SER A 75 20.93 6.59 -10.78
N ALA A 76 20.29 7.47 -11.55
CA ALA A 76 20.67 8.89 -11.66
C ALA A 76 20.46 9.64 -10.34
N VAL A 77 19.34 9.41 -9.64
CA VAL A 77 19.08 10.00 -8.31
C VAL A 77 20.16 9.59 -7.32
N LEU A 78 20.49 8.30 -7.22
CA LEU A 78 21.54 7.82 -6.32
C LEU A 78 22.92 8.35 -6.70
N ALA A 79 23.23 8.50 -8.00
CA ALA A 79 24.46 9.10 -8.46
C ALA A 79 24.57 10.56 -8.00
N GLU A 80 23.49 11.32 -8.02
CA GLU A 80 23.49 12.69 -7.50
C GLU A 80 23.63 12.73 -5.96
N ARG A 81 22.99 11.82 -5.23
CA ARG A 81 23.15 11.68 -3.78
C ARG A 81 24.59 11.29 -3.37
N ARG A 82 25.32 10.53 -4.21
CA ARG A 82 26.76 10.25 -3.98
C ARG A 82 27.60 11.51 -4.04
N LYS A 83 27.26 12.46 -4.92
CA LYS A 83 27.99 13.75 -5.03
C LYS A 83 27.57 14.73 -3.94
N ARG A 84 26.26 14.76 -3.61
CA ARG A 84 25.65 15.72 -2.68
C ARG A 84 24.68 14.98 -1.77
N PRO A 85 25.17 14.32 -0.71
CA PRO A 85 24.31 13.62 0.23
C PRO A 85 23.44 14.61 1.01
N GLY A 86 22.15 14.27 1.15
CA GLY A 86 21.17 14.94 2.00
C GLY A 86 20.84 14.12 3.25
N GLU A 87 19.65 14.38 3.82
CA GLU A 87 19.13 13.65 4.99
C GLU A 87 18.10 12.58 4.62
N ASP A 88 17.73 12.51 3.34
CA ASP A 88 16.72 11.58 2.83
C ASP A 88 17.18 10.11 2.85
N ILE A 89 16.23 9.19 2.61
CA ILE A 89 16.50 7.76 2.64
C ILE A 89 17.50 7.31 1.57
N PHE A 90 17.51 7.95 0.39
CA PHE A 90 18.45 7.61 -0.67
C PHE A 90 19.89 8.02 -0.31
N SER A 91 20.06 9.13 0.37
CA SER A 91 21.36 9.55 0.93
C SER A 91 21.88 8.56 1.98
N ARG A 92 20.97 7.99 2.81
CA ARG A 92 21.33 6.94 3.77
C ARG A 92 21.72 5.63 3.09
N ILE A 93 21.04 5.25 2.00
CA ILE A 93 21.40 4.09 1.17
C ILE A 93 22.80 4.27 0.59
N VAL A 94 23.07 5.42 -0.02
CA VAL A 94 24.40 5.76 -0.59
C VAL A 94 25.49 5.75 0.48
N LYS A 95 25.20 6.23 1.67
CA LYS A 95 26.14 6.17 2.81
C LYS A 95 26.48 4.73 3.18
N ALA A 96 25.46 3.87 3.29
CA ALA A 96 25.66 2.44 3.59
C ALA A 96 26.47 1.73 2.48
N GLU A 97 26.28 2.11 1.21
CA GLU A 97 27.10 1.66 0.08
C GLU A 97 28.55 2.09 0.24
N GLY A 98 28.80 3.36 0.54
CA GLY A 98 30.16 3.90 0.78
C GLY A 98 30.88 3.27 1.98
N GLU A 99 30.14 2.79 2.95
CA GLU A 99 30.63 2.02 4.11
C GLU A 99 30.85 0.52 3.79
N GLY A 100 30.57 0.07 2.57
CA GLY A 100 30.72 -1.33 2.14
C GLY A 100 29.67 -2.29 2.70
N LYS A 101 28.56 -1.78 3.25
CA LYS A 101 27.48 -2.60 3.83
C LYS A 101 26.55 -3.17 2.77
N ILE A 102 26.44 -2.51 1.63
CA ILE A 102 25.63 -2.92 0.46
C ILE A 102 26.40 -2.64 -0.82
N CYS A 103 26.10 -3.35 -1.90
CA CYS A 103 26.71 -3.08 -3.20
C CYS A 103 25.87 -2.08 -4.04
N PRO A 104 26.45 -1.42 -5.07
CA PRO A 104 25.73 -0.45 -5.91
C PRO A 104 24.46 -0.97 -6.56
N VAL A 105 24.42 -2.25 -6.97
CA VAL A 105 23.22 -2.89 -7.55
C VAL A 105 22.13 -3.02 -6.49
N ASP A 106 22.50 -3.37 -5.25
CA ASP A 106 21.55 -3.45 -4.15
C ASP A 106 20.96 -2.09 -3.80
N SER A 107 21.76 -1.01 -3.90
CA SER A 107 21.31 0.36 -3.65
C SER A 107 20.15 0.75 -4.58
N VAL A 108 20.26 0.47 -5.87
CA VAL A 108 19.18 0.74 -6.84
C VAL A 108 17.98 -0.15 -6.58
N SER A 109 18.21 -1.44 -6.30
CA SER A 109 17.16 -2.40 -5.97
C SER A 109 16.38 -2.00 -4.71
N MET A 110 17.07 -1.49 -3.69
CA MET A 110 16.44 -0.93 -2.49
C MET A 110 15.60 0.30 -2.82
N GLY A 111 16.09 1.19 -3.66
CA GLY A 111 15.34 2.35 -4.14
C GLY A 111 14.04 1.95 -4.86
N LEU A 112 14.11 0.97 -5.76
CA LEU A 112 12.94 0.43 -6.46
C LEU A 112 11.94 -0.22 -5.47
N ASN A 113 12.43 -0.97 -4.49
CA ASN A 113 11.57 -1.57 -3.47
C ASN A 113 10.84 -0.51 -2.63
N ILE A 114 11.48 0.60 -2.31
CA ILE A 114 10.83 1.71 -1.59
C ILE A 114 9.77 2.37 -2.48
N LEU A 115 10.09 2.61 -3.76
CA LEU A 115 9.19 3.21 -4.73
C LEU A 115 7.92 2.35 -4.91
N PHE A 116 8.08 1.10 -5.36
CA PHE A 116 6.94 0.26 -5.69
C PHE A 116 6.24 -0.31 -4.46
N GLY A 117 7.00 -0.67 -3.42
CA GLY A 117 6.44 -1.22 -2.17
C GLY A 117 5.64 -0.21 -1.35
N GLY A 118 5.96 1.08 -1.45
CA GLY A 118 5.30 2.13 -0.67
C GLY A 118 4.03 2.70 -1.30
N ILE A 119 3.82 2.54 -2.61
CA ILE A 119 2.71 3.22 -3.30
C ILE A 119 1.54 2.28 -3.57
N GLU A 120 1.73 1.21 -4.34
CA GLU A 120 0.63 0.34 -4.76
C GLU A 120 -0.03 -0.38 -3.57
N THR A 121 0.76 -0.76 -2.57
CA THR A 121 0.22 -1.44 -1.38
C THR A 121 -0.65 -0.53 -0.53
N VAL A 122 -0.25 0.73 -0.34
CA VAL A 122 -1.05 1.73 0.40
C VAL A 122 -2.31 2.09 -0.39
N THR A 123 -2.18 2.29 -1.72
CA THR A 123 -3.34 2.50 -2.62
C THR A 123 -4.38 1.40 -2.47
N SER A 124 -3.95 0.14 -2.50
CA SER A 124 -4.83 -1.01 -2.36
C SER A 124 -5.47 -1.07 -0.98
N ALA A 125 -4.69 -0.89 0.10
CA ALA A 125 -5.21 -0.89 1.46
C ALA A 125 -6.28 0.21 1.65
N LEU A 126 -6.00 1.44 1.22
CA LEU A 126 -6.96 2.55 1.27
C LEU A 126 -8.26 2.20 0.52
N SER A 127 -8.13 1.63 -0.66
CA SER A 127 -9.28 1.33 -1.52
C SER A 127 -10.18 0.25 -0.91
N PHE A 128 -9.61 -0.81 -0.30
CA PHE A 128 -10.40 -1.82 0.42
C PHE A 128 -11.07 -1.26 1.67
N ILE A 129 -10.37 -0.44 2.45
CA ILE A 129 -10.91 0.20 3.66
C ILE A 129 -12.07 1.13 3.30
N VAL A 130 -11.89 1.99 2.31
CA VAL A 130 -12.91 2.96 1.90
C VAL A 130 -14.13 2.27 1.29
N ARG A 131 -13.93 1.25 0.46
CA ARG A 131 -15.01 0.41 -0.03
C ARG A 131 -15.82 -0.17 1.12
N PHE A 132 -15.16 -0.79 2.10
CA PHE A 132 -15.83 -1.37 3.26
C PHE A 132 -16.64 -0.30 4.01
N LEU A 133 -16.07 0.86 4.28
CA LEU A 133 -16.74 1.95 4.99
C LEU A 133 -17.91 2.56 4.18
N ALA A 134 -17.82 2.58 2.85
CA ALA A 134 -18.92 2.98 1.98
C ALA A 134 -20.10 2.01 2.01
N GLU A 135 -19.81 0.71 2.14
CA GLU A 135 -20.81 -0.38 2.23
C GLU A 135 -21.33 -0.59 3.67
N ASN A 136 -20.62 -0.11 4.70
CA ASN A 136 -20.91 -0.36 6.13
C ASN A 136 -21.04 0.92 6.94
N PRO A 137 -22.15 1.67 6.82
CA PRO A 137 -22.33 2.97 7.46
C PRO A 137 -22.30 2.92 9.01
N ALA A 138 -22.61 1.78 9.62
CA ALA A 138 -22.54 1.63 11.08
C ALA A 138 -21.09 1.75 11.58
N HIS A 139 -20.12 1.04 10.95
CA HIS A 139 -18.70 1.11 11.29
C HIS A 139 -18.13 2.50 11.02
N ARG A 140 -18.55 3.17 9.95
CA ARG A 140 -18.14 4.53 9.63
C ARG A 140 -18.58 5.52 10.70
N ARG A 141 -19.85 5.44 11.15
CA ARG A 141 -20.38 6.29 12.23
C ARG A 141 -19.71 6.01 13.56
N GLU A 142 -19.40 4.75 13.86
CA GLU A 142 -18.66 4.38 15.06
C GLU A 142 -17.29 5.07 15.12
N LEU A 143 -16.53 5.05 14.02
CA LEU A 143 -15.25 5.74 13.93
C LEU A 143 -15.39 7.27 14.01
N ALA A 144 -16.45 7.84 13.42
CA ALA A 144 -16.72 9.27 13.52
C ALA A 144 -17.03 9.72 14.96
N GLN A 145 -17.75 8.89 15.71
CA GLN A 145 -18.12 9.15 17.11
C GLN A 145 -16.98 8.86 18.09
N ASN A 146 -16.08 7.94 17.76
CA ASN A 146 -15.00 7.47 18.63
C ASN A 146 -13.63 7.53 17.93
N PRO A 147 -13.06 8.72 17.72
CA PRO A 147 -11.76 8.87 17.03
C PRO A 147 -10.60 8.12 17.71
N ALA A 148 -10.71 7.79 19.00
CA ALA A 148 -9.72 6.98 19.72
C ALA A 148 -9.56 5.56 19.14
N LEU A 149 -10.59 5.03 18.47
CA LEU A 149 -10.56 3.72 17.81
C LEU A 149 -9.73 3.69 16.52
N MET A 150 -9.33 4.84 15.96
CA MET A 150 -8.67 4.89 14.64
C MET A 150 -7.40 4.03 14.56
N ARG A 151 -6.65 3.90 15.67
CA ARG A 151 -5.46 3.04 15.71
C ARG A 151 -5.84 1.56 15.57
N ASP A 152 -6.82 1.13 16.35
CA ASP A 152 -7.26 -0.27 16.37
C ASP A 152 -8.03 -0.62 15.09
N ALA A 153 -8.77 0.34 14.54
CA ALA A 153 -9.42 0.21 13.23
C ALA A 153 -8.40 -0.03 12.10
N VAL A 154 -7.26 0.67 12.09
CA VAL A 154 -6.20 0.41 11.09
C VAL A 154 -5.67 -1.02 11.21
N GLU A 155 -5.39 -1.51 12.42
CA GLU A 155 -4.90 -2.89 12.62
C GLU A 155 -5.98 -3.92 12.22
N GLU A 156 -7.26 -3.66 12.54
CA GLU A 156 -8.36 -4.54 12.15
C GLU A 156 -8.59 -4.55 10.63
N PHE A 157 -8.53 -3.40 9.98
CA PHE A 157 -8.58 -3.35 8.52
C PHE A 157 -7.40 -4.08 7.88
N MET A 158 -6.20 -3.91 8.41
CA MET A 158 -5.02 -4.65 7.94
C MET A 158 -5.18 -6.16 8.17
N ARG A 159 -5.78 -6.59 9.30
CA ARG A 159 -6.10 -8.00 9.54
C ARG A 159 -7.09 -8.53 8.51
N ARG A 160 -8.19 -7.80 8.30
CA ARG A 160 -9.32 -8.26 7.46
C ARG A 160 -9.03 -8.18 5.96
N PHE A 161 -8.31 -7.15 5.53
CA PHE A 161 -8.06 -6.83 4.12
C PHE A 161 -6.58 -6.92 3.77
N GLY A 162 -5.94 -8.07 4.09
CA GLY A 162 -4.61 -8.34 3.57
C GLY A 162 -4.62 -8.43 2.05
N ILE A 163 -3.62 -7.84 1.40
CA ILE A 163 -3.61 -7.62 -0.05
C ILE A 163 -2.56 -8.44 -0.80
N LEU A 164 -1.62 -9.10 -0.10
CA LEU A 164 -0.47 -9.71 -0.75
C LEU A 164 -0.53 -11.24 -0.74
N ASN A 165 -0.13 -11.81 -1.88
CA ASN A 165 0.28 -13.19 -2.05
C ASN A 165 1.80 -13.22 -2.24
N LEU A 166 2.52 -13.81 -1.28
CA LEU A 166 3.99 -13.82 -1.33
C LEU A 166 4.50 -15.07 -2.05
N GLY A 167 5.32 -14.87 -3.07
CA GLY A 167 6.03 -15.95 -3.74
C GLY A 167 7.24 -16.43 -2.94
N ARG A 168 7.50 -17.74 -2.94
CA ARG A 168 8.74 -18.36 -2.47
C ARG A 168 9.17 -19.45 -3.45
N THR A 169 10.47 -19.72 -3.45
CA THR A 169 11.04 -20.86 -4.18
C THR A 169 11.64 -21.80 -3.15
N ALA A 170 11.34 -23.10 -3.25
CA ALA A 170 11.89 -24.11 -2.36
C ALA A 170 13.42 -24.20 -2.54
N ALA A 171 14.16 -24.05 -1.46
CA ALA A 171 15.62 -24.12 -1.45
C ALA A 171 16.15 -25.58 -1.42
N ALA A 172 15.33 -26.52 -0.97
CA ALA A 172 15.62 -27.93 -0.88
C ALA A 172 14.32 -28.74 -1.00
N ASP A 173 14.45 -30.06 -1.17
CA ASP A 173 13.30 -30.97 -1.08
C ASP A 173 12.83 -31.08 0.36
N PHE A 174 11.52 -31.09 0.58
CA PHE A 174 10.92 -31.32 1.89
C PHE A 174 9.48 -31.81 1.79
N ASP A 175 8.98 -32.44 2.86
CA ASP A 175 7.56 -32.77 3.01
C ASP A 175 6.84 -31.64 3.78
N PHE A 176 5.70 -31.24 3.26
CA PHE A 176 4.82 -30.31 3.92
C PHE A 176 3.40 -30.90 4.04
N HIS A 177 3.08 -31.43 5.21
CA HIS A 177 1.79 -32.08 5.49
C HIS A 177 1.41 -33.18 4.47
N GLY A 178 2.39 -34.02 4.10
CA GLY A 178 2.18 -35.11 3.13
C GLY A 178 2.32 -34.71 1.66
N VAL A 179 2.58 -33.44 1.38
CA VAL A 179 2.87 -32.93 0.03
C VAL A 179 4.40 -32.85 -0.14
N GLN A 180 4.91 -33.59 -1.13
CA GLN A 180 6.34 -33.53 -1.47
C GLN A 180 6.63 -32.27 -2.27
N ILE A 181 7.41 -31.36 -1.70
CA ILE A 181 7.91 -30.13 -2.35
C ILE A 181 9.36 -30.35 -2.74
N ARG A 182 9.70 -30.09 -4.00
CA ARG A 182 11.03 -30.24 -4.54
C ARG A 182 11.78 -28.93 -4.59
N LYS A 183 13.09 -28.99 -4.52
CA LYS A 183 13.96 -27.84 -4.76
C LYS A 183 13.62 -27.17 -6.10
N GLY A 184 13.39 -25.88 -6.08
CA GLY A 184 13.00 -25.08 -7.26
C GLY A 184 11.49 -24.91 -7.46
N ASP A 185 10.65 -25.65 -6.73
CA ASP A 185 9.20 -25.47 -6.80
C ASP A 185 8.81 -24.07 -6.34
N ARG A 186 7.85 -23.48 -7.04
CA ARG A 186 7.28 -22.18 -6.68
C ARG A 186 6.11 -22.37 -5.74
N MET A 187 6.15 -21.68 -4.62
CA MET A 187 5.10 -21.66 -3.62
C MET A 187 4.45 -20.28 -3.54
N LEU A 188 3.13 -20.24 -3.41
CA LEU A 188 2.37 -19.03 -3.14
C LEU A 188 1.91 -19.06 -1.69
N LEU A 189 2.23 -18.02 -0.93
CA LEU A 189 1.84 -17.83 0.46
C LEU A 189 0.79 -16.72 0.54
N PRO A 190 -0.51 -17.05 0.58
CA PRO A 190 -1.57 -16.06 0.71
C PRO A 190 -1.65 -15.57 2.16
N ILE A 191 -0.76 -14.65 2.54
CA ILE A 191 -0.60 -14.20 3.94
C ILE A 191 -1.86 -13.56 4.53
N HIS A 192 -2.73 -13.04 3.68
CA HIS A 192 -4.02 -12.49 4.09
C HIS A 192 -4.95 -13.53 4.72
N LEU A 193 -4.82 -14.82 4.36
CA LEU A 193 -5.65 -15.88 4.93
C LEU A 193 -5.38 -16.12 6.42
N TYR A 194 -4.20 -15.77 6.92
CA TYR A 194 -3.93 -15.84 8.37
C TYR A 194 -4.90 -14.97 9.19
N GLY A 195 -5.22 -13.78 8.68
CA GLY A 195 -6.19 -12.89 9.33
C GLY A 195 -7.63 -13.40 9.27
N LEU A 196 -7.91 -14.40 8.41
CA LEU A 196 -9.22 -15.01 8.21
C LEU A 196 -9.33 -16.43 8.80
N ASP A 197 -8.31 -16.88 9.54
CA ASP A 197 -8.25 -18.21 10.15
C ASP A 197 -9.11 -18.25 11.42
N GLU A 198 -10.18 -19.08 11.41
CA GLU A 198 -11.09 -19.28 12.54
C GLU A 198 -10.40 -19.90 13.77
N SER A 199 -9.26 -20.57 13.59
CA SER A 199 -8.45 -21.08 14.70
C SER A 199 -7.69 -19.98 15.44
N LYS A 200 -7.61 -18.77 14.88
CA LYS A 200 -6.87 -17.61 15.39
C LYS A 200 -7.77 -16.45 15.80
N PHE A 201 -8.89 -16.31 15.13
CA PHE A 201 -9.81 -15.17 15.32
C PHE A 201 -11.26 -15.66 15.39
N ASP A 202 -11.97 -15.23 16.41
CA ASP A 202 -13.43 -15.39 16.45
C ASP A 202 -14.05 -14.52 15.36
N ARG A 203 -15.04 -15.10 14.60
CA ARG A 203 -15.72 -14.43 13.49
C ARG A 203 -14.75 -13.65 12.58
N PRO A 204 -13.78 -14.33 11.93
CA PRO A 204 -12.67 -13.65 11.26
C PRO A 204 -13.10 -12.81 10.05
N MET A 205 -14.29 -13.07 9.50
CA MET A 205 -14.86 -12.32 8.37
C MET A 205 -15.46 -10.98 8.80
N ASP A 206 -15.81 -10.82 10.07
CA ASP A 206 -16.34 -9.57 10.62
C ASP A 206 -15.20 -8.57 10.86
N VAL A 207 -15.51 -7.30 10.67
CA VAL A 207 -14.67 -6.19 11.12
C VAL A 207 -15.16 -5.79 12.52
N ASP A 208 -14.25 -5.80 13.48
CA ASP A 208 -14.54 -5.47 14.87
C ASP A 208 -13.38 -4.66 15.46
N PHE A 209 -13.60 -3.38 15.70
CA PHE A 209 -12.58 -2.46 16.23
C PHE A 209 -12.28 -2.68 17.72
N HIS A 210 -13.01 -3.56 18.40
CA HIS A 210 -12.86 -3.89 19.82
C HIS A 210 -12.27 -5.29 20.06
N ARG A 211 -11.66 -5.90 19.05
CA ARG A 211 -11.00 -7.19 19.23
C ARG A 211 -9.94 -7.13 20.32
N GLU A 212 -9.82 -8.19 21.10
CA GLU A 212 -8.79 -8.33 22.12
C GLU A 212 -7.37 -8.20 21.54
N HIS A 213 -7.16 -8.67 20.29
CA HIS A 213 -5.90 -8.51 19.59
C HIS A 213 -6.08 -8.48 18.06
N PHE A 214 -5.18 -7.77 17.38
CA PHE A 214 -5.11 -7.63 15.93
C PHE A 214 -3.85 -8.26 15.35
N ARG A 215 -3.37 -9.35 15.92
CA ARG A 215 -2.14 -10.02 15.45
C ARG A 215 -2.31 -10.56 14.05
N HIS A 216 -1.85 -9.84 13.06
CA HIS A 216 -1.85 -10.26 11.66
C HIS A 216 -0.43 -10.32 11.11
N ILE A 217 -0.25 -11.03 9.98
CA ILE A 217 1.04 -11.17 9.29
C ILE A 217 1.07 -10.44 7.94
N ASN A 218 0.15 -9.51 7.69
CA ASN A 218 0.04 -8.80 6.41
C ASN A 218 1.22 -7.87 6.12
N PHE A 219 2.03 -7.54 7.13
CA PHE A 219 3.34 -6.93 6.95
C PHE A 219 4.50 -7.94 6.85
N GLY A 220 4.21 -9.22 6.65
CA GLY A 220 5.21 -10.28 6.63
C GLY A 220 5.81 -10.59 7.99
N SER A 221 6.82 -11.47 8.01
CA SER A 221 7.52 -11.93 9.21
C SER A 221 8.99 -12.22 8.91
N GLY A 222 9.83 -12.28 9.95
CA GLY A 222 11.25 -12.58 9.85
C GLY A 222 12.03 -11.53 9.05
N PRO A 223 13.09 -11.94 8.33
CA PRO A 223 13.95 -11.01 7.58
C PRO A 223 13.24 -10.20 6.49
N HIS A 224 12.10 -10.71 6.00
CA HIS A 224 11.27 -10.07 4.99
C HIS A 224 10.10 -9.23 5.54
N ARG A 225 10.09 -8.95 6.85
CA ARG A 225 9.09 -8.06 7.43
C ARG A 225 9.12 -6.70 6.72
N CYS A 226 7.94 -6.19 6.40
CA CYS A 226 7.78 -4.91 5.70
C CYS A 226 8.53 -3.78 6.39
N LEU A 227 9.47 -3.17 5.69
CA LEU A 227 10.25 -2.03 6.16
C LEU A 227 9.35 -0.80 6.37
N GLY A 228 8.35 -0.62 5.49
CA GLY A 228 7.41 0.51 5.51
C GLY A 228 6.26 0.37 6.52
N SER A 229 6.20 -0.71 7.32
CA SER A 229 5.08 -0.94 8.24
C SER A 229 4.85 0.20 9.25
N ASN A 230 5.92 0.90 9.65
CA ASN A 230 5.86 2.04 10.56
C ASN A 230 5.45 3.35 9.86
N LEU A 231 5.49 3.40 8.53
CA LEU A 231 5.01 4.53 7.73
C LEU A 231 3.56 4.29 7.28
N ALA A 232 3.24 3.10 6.80
CA ALA A 232 1.90 2.76 6.31
C ALA A 232 0.80 2.93 7.38
N ARG A 233 1.04 2.52 8.63
CA ARG A 233 0.08 2.70 9.72
C ARG A 233 -0.31 4.15 9.98
N PRO A 234 0.62 5.09 10.18
CA PRO A 234 0.30 6.52 10.25
C PRO A 234 -0.38 7.07 9.00
N GLU A 235 -0.01 6.60 7.80
CA GLU A 235 -0.65 7.01 6.55
C GLU A 235 -2.12 6.66 6.53
N LEU A 236 -2.45 5.39 6.78
CA LEU A 236 -3.83 4.92 6.84
C LEU A 236 -4.62 5.61 7.96
N ARG A 237 -4.02 5.79 9.15
CA ARG A 237 -4.66 6.45 10.27
C ARG A 237 -4.97 7.91 9.98
N VAL A 238 -3.98 8.68 9.51
CA VAL A 238 -4.18 10.10 9.20
C VAL A 238 -5.21 10.26 8.11
N PHE A 239 -5.19 9.41 7.08
CA PHE A 239 -6.23 9.41 6.06
C PHE A 239 -7.62 9.19 6.66
N LEU A 240 -7.81 8.15 7.46
CA LEU A 240 -9.12 7.84 8.06
C LEU A 240 -9.63 8.96 8.97
N GLU A 241 -8.76 9.50 9.83
CA GLU A 241 -9.09 10.63 10.71
C GLU A 241 -9.60 11.83 9.90
N GLU A 242 -8.88 12.21 8.84
CA GLU A 242 -9.18 13.40 8.07
C GLU A 242 -10.36 13.19 7.09
N TRP A 243 -10.46 11.99 6.48
CA TRP A 243 -11.55 11.67 5.57
C TRP A 243 -12.89 11.60 6.30
N ILE A 244 -12.96 10.84 7.39
CA ILE A 244 -14.20 10.68 8.17
C ILE A 244 -14.65 12.01 8.80
N ALA A 245 -13.71 12.84 9.27
CA ALA A 245 -14.05 14.14 9.84
C ALA A 245 -14.65 15.11 8.81
N ARG A 246 -14.26 15.01 7.52
CA ARG A 246 -14.67 15.95 6.47
C ARG A 246 -15.78 15.44 5.56
N ILE A 247 -15.79 14.12 5.34
CA ILE A 247 -16.78 13.41 4.52
C ILE A 247 -17.33 12.24 5.36
N PRO A 248 -18.11 12.56 6.41
CA PRO A 248 -18.61 11.53 7.35
C PRO A 248 -19.62 10.58 6.74
N GLU A 249 -20.35 11.02 5.71
CA GLU A 249 -21.36 10.23 5.02
C GLU A 249 -21.00 10.12 3.54
N PHE A 250 -20.71 8.91 3.09
CA PHE A 250 -20.43 8.58 1.69
C PHE A 250 -20.87 7.15 1.37
N SER A 251 -21.09 6.88 0.11
CA SER A 251 -21.50 5.57 -0.39
C SER A 251 -20.93 5.33 -1.79
N ILE A 252 -21.01 4.08 -2.25
CA ILE A 252 -20.74 3.76 -3.65
C ILE A 252 -21.84 4.38 -4.52
N ALA A 253 -21.46 4.95 -5.66
CA ALA A 253 -22.41 5.54 -6.60
C ALA A 253 -23.42 4.49 -7.10
N PRO A 254 -24.73 4.78 -7.03
CA PRO A 254 -25.74 3.83 -7.46
C PRO A 254 -25.59 3.44 -8.94
N GLY A 255 -25.67 2.13 -9.22
CA GLY A 255 -25.57 1.63 -10.60
C GLY A 255 -24.14 1.51 -11.14
N ASP A 256 -23.13 1.90 -10.36
CA ASP A 256 -21.73 1.87 -10.79
C ASP A 256 -20.89 1.01 -9.81
N ALA A 257 -20.61 -0.21 -10.21
CA ALA A 257 -19.96 -1.18 -9.33
C ALA A 257 -18.43 -1.00 -9.26
N PRO A 258 -17.83 -1.14 -8.08
CA PRO A 258 -16.38 -1.20 -7.94
C PRO A 258 -15.77 -2.32 -8.79
N LYS A 259 -14.56 -2.06 -9.34
CA LYS A 259 -13.79 -3.05 -10.11
C LYS A 259 -12.48 -3.34 -9.40
N GLY A 260 -11.97 -4.55 -9.59
CA GLY A 260 -10.70 -4.94 -8.99
C GLY A 260 -10.12 -6.17 -9.66
N HIS A 261 -8.90 -6.52 -9.26
CA HIS A 261 -8.24 -7.74 -9.70
C HIS A 261 -7.52 -8.43 -8.52
N SER A 262 -7.18 -9.69 -8.73
CA SER A 262 -6.36 -10.48 -7.83
C SER A 262 -5.13 -10.99 -8.59
N GLY A 263 -3.97 -11.00 -7.91
CA GLY A 263 -2.70 -11.43 -8.45
C GLY A 263 -1.67 -11.56 -7.32
N ALA A 264 -0.43 -11.14 -7.56
CA ALA A 264 0.58 -11.00 -6.51
C ALA A 264 0.11 -10.01 -5.43
N ALA A 265 -0.55 -8.93 -5.86
CA ALA A 265 -1.33 -8.05 -4.99
C ALA A 265 -2.81 -8.07 -5.43
N MET A 266 -3.72 -7.98 -4.46
CA MET A 266 -5.13 -7.72 -4.70
C MET A 266 -5.34 -6.21 -4.69
N ALA A 267 -6.09 -5.70 -5.68
CA ALA A 267 -6.35 -4.27 -5.80
C ALA A 267 -7.79 -3.99 -6.23
N ILE A 268 -8.34 -2.89 -5.72
CA ILE A 268 -9.50 -2.23 -6.30
C ILE A 268 -8.96 -1.20 -7.29
N THR A 269 -9.42 -1.25 -8.54
CA THR A 269 -8.93 -0.40 -9.64
C THR A 269 -9.90 0.69 -10.00
N TYR A 270 -11.14 0.61 -9.49
CA TYR A 270 -12.20 1.58 -9.70
C TYR A 270 -13.15 1.58 -8.50
N LEU A 271 -13.35 2.73 -7.88
CA LEU A 271 -14.22 2.88 -6.71
C LEU A 271 -14.96 4.22 -6.77
N PRO A 272 -16.15 4.26 -7.41
CA PRO A 272 -16.94 5.46 -7.54
C PRO A 272 -17.65 5.79 -6.23
N LEU A 273 -17.37 6.93 -5.65
CA LEU A 273 -17.97 7.41 -4.41
C LEU A 273 -18.83 8.65 -4.64
N ILE A 274 -19.89 8.76 -3.81
CA ILE A 274 -20.74 9.95 -3.71
C ILE A 274 -20.98 10.33 -2.26
N TRP A 275 -21.18 11.63 -2.01
CA TRP A 275 -21.56 12.22 -0.73
C TRP A 275 -22.31 13.53 -0.92
N ALA A 276 -22.89 14.07 0.14
CA ALA A 276 -23.47 15.42 0.13
C ALA A 276 -22.34 16.48 0.09
N ALA A 277 -22.39 17.39 -0.91
CA ALA A 277 -21.42 18.49 -1.09
C ALA A 277 -21.64 19.64 -0.11
#